data_c803a6bb5ae115c7529dc8bf7e686a73
#
_entry.id   c803a6bb5ae115c7529dc8bf7e686a73
#
_cell.length_a   1.000
_cell.length_b   1.000
_cell.length_c   1.000
_cell.angle_alpha   90.00
_cell.angle_beta   90.00
_cell.angle_gamma   90.00
#
_symmetry.space_group_name_H-M   'P 1'
#
loop_
_entity.id
_entity.type
_entity.pdbx_description
1 polymer ?
#
loop_
_entity_poly.entity_id
_entity_poly.type
_entity_poly.pdbx_seq_one_letter_code
_entity_poly.pdbx_strand_id
1 'polypeptide(L)'
;QTCALPISIAINSYYTRAKELSAIGLTVEARKEIQQLEKSIRKNLTGVLWLSNIYHKAGGYSESLKLLQLYKDFATKSGERTLSPRFWKYFFPLAYREAVTSNSKYRKVDPFFVNGIIRQESLFDSKALSPAGARGLMQIMPATGKKLYPKTKLKKPFEADVLFQPDLNIRLGVKYVSQLNKRFGGNGTHILISYNAGPHVLKKWLKRFGHLNDLDVFIESIPYPETRRYVKHVLRNRGIYNTLYSPS
;
A
#
# COMPACT_ATOMS: atom_id res chain seq x y z
N GLN A 1 20.86 4.39 -10.77
CA GLN A 1 21.62 3.27 -11.39
C GLN A 1 20.59 2.35 -12.04
N THR A 2 20.60 2.25 -13.36
CA THR A 2 19.84 1.28 -14.16
C THR A 2 20.26 -0.12 -13.71
N CYS A 3 19.31 -0.89 -13.15
CA CYS A 3 19.55 -2.28 -12.81
C CYS A 3 19.80 -3.03 -14.15
N ALA A 4 21.05 -3.38 -14.44
CA ALA A 4 21.39 -4.13 -15.64
C ALA A 4 20.55 -5.42 -15.68
N LEU A 5 20.14 -5.80 -16.89
CA LEU A 5 19.40 -7.05 -17.13
C LEU A 5 20.29 -8.24 -16.70
N PRO A 6 19.86 -9.06 -15.71
CA PRO A 6 20.64 -10.23 -15.34
C PRO A 6 20.78 -11.19 -16.55
N ILE A 7 21.95 -11.78 -16.74
CA ILE A 7 22.21 -12.71 -17.85
C ILE A 7 21.18 -13.83 -17.89
N SER A 8 20.81 -14.39 -16.73
CA SER A 8 19.78 -15.43 -16.61
C SER A 8 18.40 -15.00 -17.11
N ILE A 9 18.12 -13.70 -17.15
CA ILE A 9 16.87 -13.14 -17.71
C ILE A 9 17.06 -12.78 -19.18
N ALA A 10 18.22 -12.29 -19.58
CA ALA A 10 18.52 -11.96 -20.97
C ALA A 10 18.34 -13.15 -21.92
N ILE A 11 18.71 -14.35 -21.47
CA ILE A 11 18.54 -15.61 -22.21
C ILE A 11 17.20 -16.31 -21.96
N ASN A 12 16.32 -15.73 -21.13
CA ASN A 12 15.05 -16.35 -20.80
C ASN A 12 14.04 -16.14 -21.93
N SER A 13 13.56 -17.23 -22.51
CA SER A 13 12.63 -17.20 -23.65
C SER A 13 11.31 -16.47 -23.36
N TYR A 14 10.84 -16.52 -22.12
CA TYR A 14 9.62 -15.78 -21.70
C TYR A 14 9.84 -14.27 -21.77
N TYR A 15 11.02 -13.79 -21.35
CA TYR A 15 11.36 -12.36 -21.44
C TYR A 15 11.42 -11.89 -22.91
N THR A 16 12.06 -12.66 -23.77
CA THR A 16 12.18 -12.34 -25.20
C THR A 16 10.80 -12.26 -25.84
N ARG A 17 9.96 -13.27 -25.66
CA ARG A 17 8.58 -13.29 -26.20
C ARG A 17 7.74 -12.16 -25.64
N ALA A 18 7.82 -11.89 -24.33
CA ALA A 18 7.08 -10.76 -23.74
C ALA A 18 7.45 -9.43 -24.37
N LYS A 19 8.75 -9.20 -24.64
CA LYS A 19 9.25 -7.99 -25.29
C LYS A 19 8.74 -7.86 -26.71
N GLU A 20 8.82 -8.93 -27.52
CA GLU A 20 8.34 -8.98 -28.91
C GLU A 20 6.81 -8.75 -28.98
N LEU A 21 6.04 -9.47 -28.18
CA LEU A 21 4.58 -9.31 -28.12
C LEU A 21 4.18 -7.88 -27.71
N SER A 22 4.90 -7.31 -26.73
CA SER A 22 4.66 -5.91 -26.32
C SER A 22 4.97 -4.92 -27.42
N ALA A 23 6.01 -5.14 -28.23
CA ALA A 23 6.40 -4.27 -29.32
C ALA A 23 5.36 -4.19 -30.45
N ILE A 24 4.57 -5.25 -30.64
CA ILE A 24 3.47 -5.32 -31.64
C ILE A 24 2.08 -5.07 -31.04
N GLY A 25 2.03 -4.60 -29.77
CA GLY A 25 0.78 -4.21 -29.11
C GLY A 25 -0.03 -5.36 -28.50
N LEU A 26 0.44 -6.62 -28.53
CA LEU A 26 -0.22 -7.80 -27.94
C LEU A 26 0.03 -7.83 -26.42
N THR A 27 -0.55 -6.88 -25.70
CA THR A 27 -0.29 -6.65 -24.26
C THR A 27 -0.81 -7.76 -23.35
N VAL A 28 -1.89 -8.44 -23.72
CA VAL A 28 -2.46 -9.54 -22.94
C VAL A 28 -1.56 -10.77 -23.01
N GLU A 29 -1.06 -11.09 -24.20
CA GLU A 29 -0.12 -12.20 -24.47
C GLU A 29 1.22 -11.93 -23.81
N ALA A 30 1.74 -10.70 -23.94
CA ALA A 30 2.96 -10.27 -23.25
C ALA A 30 2.85 -10.45 -21.74
N ARG A 31 1.69 -10.14 -21.15
CA ARG A 31 1.45 -10.33 -19.71
C ARG A 31 1.50 -11.80 -19.30
N LYS A 32 1.00 -12.72 -20.14
CA LYS A 32 1.10 -14.18 -19.87
C LYS A 32 2.55 -14.63 -19.83
N GLU A 33 3.38 -14.16 -20.77
CA GLU A 33 4.79 -14.47 -20.80
C GLU A 33 5.54 -13.92 -19.55
N ILE A 34 5.20 -12.71 -19.11
CA ILE A 34 5.74 -12.14 -17.86
C ILE A 34 5.35 -13.00 -16.65
N GLN A 35 4.13 -13.54 -16.59
CA GLN A 35 3.72 -14.45 -15.51
C GLN A 35 4.52 -15.76 -15.48
N GLN A 36 4.91 -16.30 -16.66
CA GLN A 36 5.82 -17.45 -16.72
C GLN A 36 7.24 -17.10 -16.31
N LEU A 37 7.73 -15.93 -16.72
CA LEU A 37 9.00 -15.39 -16.26
C LEU A 37 9.04 -15.28 -14.74
N GLU A 38 8.00 -14.74 -14.10
CA GLU A 38 7.90 -14.65 -12.64
C GLU A 38 8.07 -16.02 -11.96
N LYS A 39 7.39 -17.05 -12.48
CA LYS A 39 7.52 -18.42 -11.95
C LYS A 39 8.96 -18.93 -12.03
N SER A 40 9.67 -18.61 -13.11
CA SER A 40 11.06 -19.07 -13.33
C SER A 40 12.07 -18.36 -12.41
N ILE A 41 11.82 -17.08 -12.05
CA ILE A 41 12.78 -16.27 -11.29
C ILE A 41 12.45 -16.10 -9.81
N ARG A 42 11.25 -16.48 -9.35
CA ARG A 42 10.74 -16.20 -7.98
C ARG A 42 11.62 -16.70 -6.84
N LYS A 43 12.59 -17.59 -7.12
CA LYS A 43 13.59 -18.08 -6.15
C LYS A 43 14.97 -17.44 -6.32
N ASN A 44 15.12 -16.48 -7.23
CA ASN A 44 16.35 -15.78 -7.52
C ASN A 44 16.22 -14.29 -7.13
N LEU A 45 16.96 -13.84 -6.11
CA LEU A 45 16.87 -12.47 -5.61
C LEU A 45 17.15 -11.43 -6.70
N THR A 46 18.18 -11.62 -7.51
CA THR A 46 18.54 -10.67 -8.55
C THR A 46 17.43 -10.53 -9.60
N GLY A 47 16.85 -11.65 -10.03
CA GLY A 47 15.70 -11.67 -10.94
C GLY A 47 14.48 -10.99 -10.35
N VAL A 48 14.15 -11.31 -9.10
CA VAL A 48 13.02 -10.71 -8.38
C VAL A 48 13.20 -9.19 -8.23
N LEU A 49 14.38 -8.71 -7.84
CA LEU A 49 14.64 -7.27 -7.72
C LEU A 49 14.62 -6.56 -9.07
N TRP A 50 15.12 -7.22 -10.12
CA TRP A 50 15.06 -6.68 -11.47
C TRP A 50 13.60 -6.52 -11.94
N LEU A 51 12.78 -7.56 -11.84
CA LEU A 51 11.37 -7.50 -12.26
C LEU A 51 10.56 -6.54 -11.39
N SER A 52 10.84 -6.48 -10.09
CA SER A 52 10.23 -5.49 -9.19
C SER A 52 10.51 -4.05 -9.64
N ASN A 53 11.74 -3.77 -10.12
CA ASN A 53 12.06 -2.46 -10.69
C ASN A 53 11.25 -2.16 -11.96
N ILE A 54 11.04 -3.15 -12.84
CA ILE A 54 10.20 -3.00 -14.02
C ILE A 54 8.75 -2.69 -13.61
N TYR A 55 8.20 -3.45 -12.66
CA TYR A 55 6.86 -3.19 -12.14
C TYR A 55 6.73 -1.79 -11.53
N HIS A 56 7.71 -1.33 -10.73
CA HIS A 56 7.66 0.02 -10.15
C HIS A 56 7.64 1.10 -11.21
N LYS A 57 8.44 0.98 -12.29
CA LYS A 57 8.46 1.91 -13.41
C LYS A 57 7.13 1.95 -14.16
N ALA A 58 6.42 0.83 -14.22
CA ALA A 58 5.11 0.69 -14.86
C ALA A 58 3.93 1.01 -13.91
N GLY A 59 4.19 1.40 -12.64
CA GLY A 59 3.14 1.61 -11.65
C GLY A 59 2.53 0.33 -11.06
N GLY A 60 3.08 -0.85 -11.40
CA GLY A 60 2.66 -2.18 -10.92
C GLY A 60 3.20 -2.52 -9.53
N TYR A 61 2.94 -1.67 -8.55
CA TYR A 61 3.45 -1.86 -7.19
C TYR A 61 2.88 -3.10 -6.51
N SER A 62 1.61 -3.39 -6.73
CA SER A 62 0.92 -4.55 -6.17
C SER A 62 1.53 -5.86 -6.67
N GLU A 63 1.81 -5.95 -7.97
CA GLU A 63 2.45 -7.11 -8.60
C GLU A 63 3.87 -7.31 -8.04
N SER A 64 4.64 -6.23 -7.96
CA SER A 64 5.96 -6.25 -7.34
C SER A 64 5.93 -6.78 -5.90
N LEU A 65 4.97 -6.31 -5.09
CA LEU A 65 4.85 -6.73 -3.70
C LEU A 65 4.49 -8.21 -3.56
N LYS A 66 3.62 -8.74 -4.43
CA LYS A 66 3.29 -10.17 -4.47
C LYS A 66 4.52 -11.02 -4.81
N LEU A 67 5.28 -10.62 -5.83
CA LEU A 67 6.51 -11.30 -6.21
C LEU A 67 7.55 -11.29 -5.09
N LEU A 68 7.78 -10.13 -4.46
CA LEU A 68 8.70 -9.98 -3.34
C LEU A 68 8.26 -10.79 -2.10
N GLN A 69 6.96 -10.90 -1.85
CA GLN A 69 6.45 -11.74 -0.77
C GLN A 69 6.74 -13.22 -1.03
N LEU A 70 6.53 -13.70 -2.25
CA LEU A 70 6.85 -15.08 -2.63
C LEU A 70 8.34 -15.40 -2.43
N TYR A 71 9.23 -14.47 -2.85
CA TYR A 71 10.66 -14.62 -2.60
C TYR A 71 10.99 -14.63 -1.11
N LYS A 72 10.43 -13.70 -0.33
CA LYS A 72 10.64 -13.63 1.12
C LYS A 72 10.25 -14.94 1.82
N ASP A 73 9.10 -15.51 1.45
CA ASP A 73 8.64 -16.78 2.03
C ASP A 73 9.56 -17.95 1.67
N PHE A 74 10.07 -17.97 0.43
CA PHE A 74 11.08 -18.92 -0.02
C PHE A 74 12.39 -18.75 0.76
N ALA A 75 12.94 -17.55 0.84
CA ALA A 75 14.19 -17.22 1.53
C ALA A 75 14.13 -17.62 3.02
N THR A 76 12.99 -17.31 3.69
CA THR A 76 12.77 -17.70 5.08
C THR A 76 12.77 -19.22 5.26
N LYS A 77 12.09 -19.95 4.36
CA LYS A 77 12.08 -21.43 4.41
C LYS A 77 13.44 -22.06 4.11
N SER A 78 14.28 -21.37 3.33
CA SER A 78 15.65 -21.77 3.01
C SER A 78 16.68 -21.39 4.09
N GLY A 79 16.23 -20.81 5.21
CA GLY A 79 17.10 -20.42 6.33
C GLY A 79 17.79 -19.07 6.14
N GLU A 80 17.46 -18.29 5.11
CA GLU A 80 18.00 -16.93 4.93
C GLU A 80 17.42 -16.00 5.99
N ARG A 81 18.26 -15.53 6.92
CA ARG A 81 17.83 -14.72 8.06
C ARG A 81 17.77 -13.22 7.75
N THR A 82 18.51 -12.76 6.76
CA THR A 82 18.65 -11.33 6.43
C THR A 82 18.43 -11.09 4.94
N LEU A 83 17.59 -10.13 4.63
CA LEU A 83 17.37 -9.66 3.27
C LEU A 83 18.02 -8.27 3.10
N SER A 84 18.54 -8.00 1.92
CA SER A 84 19.28 -6.77 1.64
C SER A 84 18.43 -5.51 1.87
N PRO A 85 19.03 -4.35 2.21
CA PRO A 85 18.32 -3.08 2.31
C PRO A 85 17.59 -2.72 1.01
N ARG A 86 18.15 -3.12 -0.13
CA ARG A 86 17.52 -2.93 -1.45
C ARG A 86 16.22 -3.71 -1.59
N PHE A 87 16.16 -4.96 -1.10
CA PHE A 87 14.93 -5.75 -1.04
C PHE A 87 13.84 -5.00 -0.26
N TRP A 88 14.17 -4.51 0.94
CA TRP A 88 13.22 -3.82 1.81
C TRP A 88 12.69 -2.52 1.19
N LYS A 89 13.51 -1.76 0.45
CA LYS A 89 13.07 -0.56 -0.28
C LYS A 89 12.09 -0.89 -1.42
N TYR A 90 12.24 -2.01 -2.11
CA TYR A 90 11.21 -2.49 -3.05
C TYR A 90 9.98 -3.04 -2.34
N PHE A 91 10.16 -3.72 -1.21
CA PHE A 91 9.06 -4.30 -0.45
C PHE A 91 8.25 -3.25 0.34
N PHE A 92 8.82 -2.09 0.64
CA PHE A 92 8.17 -0.92 1.21
C PHE A 92 8.37 0.30 0.30
N PRO A 93 7.75 0.35 -0.88
CA PRO A 93 7.98 1.42 -1.85
C PRO A 93 7.36 2.75 -1.38
N LEU A 94 8.01 3.86 -1.75
CA LEU A 94 7.38 5.18 -1.73
C LEU A 94 6.57 5.38 -3.01
N ALA A 95 5.54 4.55 -3.21
CA ALA A 95 4.65 4.62 -4.36
C ALA A 95 3.82 5.91 -4.30
N TYR A 96 3.46 6.45 -5.47
CA TYR A 96 2.68 7.70 -5.57
C TYR A 96 3.27 8.84 -4.73
N ARG A 97 4.61 8.91 -4.67
CA ARG A 97 5.36 9.76 -3.74
C ARG A 97 4.90 11.21 -3.76
N GLU A 98 4.74 11.79 -4.93
CA GLU A 98 4.34 13.19 -5.09
C GLU A 98 2.96 13.45 -4.48
N ALA A 99 1.96 12.63 -4.85
CA ALA A 99 0.60 12.76 -4.34
C ALA A 99 0.54 12.57 -2.81
N VAL A 100 1.25 11.56 -2.27
CA VAL A 100 1.31 11.33 -0.82
C VAL A 100 1.98 12.50 -0.13
N THR A 101 3.18 12.93 -0.58
CA THR A 101 3.96 13.98 0.09
C THR A 101 3.25 15.33 0.07
N SER A 102 2.73 15.75 -1.10
CA SER A 102 2.04 17.04 -1.24
C SER A 102 0.77 17.14 -0.39
N ASN A 103 -0.08 16.09 -0.44
CA ASN A 103 -1.30 16.06 0.37
C ASN A 103 -1.01 15.95 1.86
N SER A 104 0.00 15.18 2.26
CA SER A 104 0.43 15.02 3.65
C SER A 104 0.97 16.33 4.22
N LYS A 105 1.84 17.02 3.48
CA LYS A 105 2.37 18.34 3.86
C LYS A 105 1.26 19.37 4.03
N TYR A 106 0.38 19.48 3.04
CA TYR A 106 -0.74 20.43 3.07
C TYR A 106 -1.68 20.22 4.27
N ARG A 107 -1.84 18.98 4.73
CA ARG A 107 -2.79 18.61 5.79
C ARG A 107 -2.14 18.32 7.14
N LYS A 108 -0.83 18.46 7.24
CA LYS A 108 -0.03 18.16 8.45
C LYS A 108 -0.28 16.73 8.94
N VAL A 109 -0.21 15.76 8.03
CA VAL A 109 -0.29 14.31 8.30
C VAL A 109 1.07 13.70 7.98
N ASP A 110 1.51 12.73 8.76
CA ASP A 110 2.75 12.01 8.52
C ASP A 110 2.63 11.19 7.20
N PRO A 111 3.50 11.42 6.20
CA PRO A 111 3.46 10.69 4.93
C PRO A 111 3.72 9.20 5.09
N PHE A 112 4.53 8.78 6.07
CA PHE A 112 4.79 7.37 6.32
C PHE A 112 3.59 6.66 6.97
N PHE A 113 2.80 7.40 7.75
CA PHE A 113 1.51 6.91 8.24
C PHE A 113 0.53 6.67 7.07
N VAL A 114 0.49 7.59 6.10
CA VAL A 114 -0.34 7.45 4.88
C VAL A 114 0.12 6.25 4.04
N ASN A 115 1.44 6.09 3.82
CA ASN A 115 1.98 4.92 3.12
C ASN A 115 1.64 3.61 3.83
N GLY A 116 1.68 3.61 5.17
CA GLY A 116 1.28 2.46 5.99
C GLY A 116 -0.18 2.07 5.78
N ILE A 117 -1.08 3.05 5.69
CA ILE A 117 -2.50 2.86 5.38
C ILE A 117 -2.66 2.30 3.97
N ILE A 118 -2.12 2.96 2.93
CA ILE A 118 -2.24 2.50 1.53
C ILE A 118 -1.75 1.05 1.38
N ARG A 119 -0.61 0.74 2.00
CA ARG A 119 -0.07 -0.62 1.99
C ARG A 119 -1.04 -1.64 2.60
N GLN A 120 -1.67 -1.30 3.70
CA GLN A 120 -2.60 -2.20 4.40
C GLN A 120 -3.93 -2.33 3.67
N GLU A 121 -4.42 -1.26 3.04
CA GLU A 121 -5.72 -1.22 2.38
C GLU A 121 -5.72 -1.92 1.02
N SER A 122 -4.69 -1.72 0.21
CA SER A 122 -4.71 -2.17 -1.19
C SER A 122 -3.42 -2.82 -1.68
N LEU A 123 -2.35 -2.86 -0.89
CA LEU A 123 -1.01 -3.16 -1.39
C LEU A 123 -0.63 -2.29 -2.61
N PHE A 124 -1.03 -1.03 -2.60
CA PHE A 124 -0.83 -0.05 -3.68
C PHE A 124 -1.57 -0.39 -5.00
N ASP A 125 -2.58 -1.23 -4.97
CA ASP A 125 -3.46 -1.47 -6.11
C ASP A 125 -4.50 -0.35 -6.23
N SER A 126 -4.35 0.50 -7.25
CA SER A 126 -5.30 1.59 -7.51
C SER A 126 -6.67 1.12 -7.98
N LYS A 127 -6.79 -0.15 -8.41
CA LYS A 127 -8.03 -0.77 -8.87
C LYS A 127 -8.68 -1.66 -7.82
N ALA A 128 -8.12 -1.71 -6.61
CA ALA A 128 -8.65 -2.53 -5.54
C ALA A 128 -10.12 -2.19 -5.23
N LEU A 129 -10.95 -3.22 -5.18
CA LEU A 129 -12.37 -3.16 -4.82
C LEU A 129 -12.64 -4.18 -3.74
N SER A 130 -13.08 -3.73 -2.57
CA SER A 130 -13.44 -4.66 -1.49
C SER A 130 -14.86 -5.24 -1.69
N PRO A 131 -15.18 -6.37 -1.05
CA PRO A 131 -16.54 -6.91 -1.08
C PRO A 131 -17.60 -5.93 -0.54
N ALA A 132 -17.20 -5.02 0.36
CA ALA A 132 -18.08 -3.97 0.89
C ALA A 132 -18.20 -2.74 -0.03
N GLY A 133 -17.48 -2.71 -1.16
CA GLY A 133 -17.51 -1.62 -2.13
C GLY A 133 -16.53 -0.47 -1.85
N ALA A 134 -15.57 -0.64 -0.93
CA ALA A 134 -14.47 0.31 -0.76
C ALA A 134 -13.54 0.26 -1.98
N ARG A 135 -12.98 1.42 -2.40
CA ARG A 135 -12.32 1.57 -3.70
C ARG A 135 -10.95 2.24 -3.62
N GLY A 136 -10.03 1.72 -4.42
CA GLY A 136 -8.72 2.32 -4.72
C GLY A 136 -7.72 2.22 -3.59
N LEU A 137 -6.66 3.00 -3.69
CA LEU A 137 -5.45 2.92 -2.86
C LEU A 137 -5.71 2.95 -1.36
N MET A 138 -6.59 3.82 -0.90
CA MET A 138 -6.92 4.02 0.51
C MET A 138 -8.28 3.43 0.88
N GLN A 139 -8.85 2.55 0.04
CA GLN A 139 -10.12 1.85 0.26
C GLN A 139 -11.25 2.75 0.78
N ILE A 140 -11.54 3.80 0.02
CA ILE A 140 -12.55 4.77 0.43
C ILE A 140 -13.95 4.25 0.06
N MET A 141 -14.83 4.20 1.04
CA MET A 141 -16.25 3.92 0.82
C MET A 141 -16.91 5.03 -0.02
N PRO A 142 -17.76 4.71 -1.02
CA PRO A 142 -18.45 5.72 -1.84
C PRO A 142 -19.16 6.80 -1.04
N ALA A 143 -19.83 6.44 0.05
CA ALA A 143 -20.50 7.40 0.93
C ALA A 143 -19.53 8.39 1.59
N THR A 144 -18.35 7.92 2.00
CA THR A 144 -17.28 8.77 2.54
C THR A 144 -16.68 9.65 1.44
N GLY A 145 -16.42 9.07 0.27
CA GLY A 145 -15.93 9.79 -0.91
C GLY A 145 -16.86 10.94 -1.28
N LYS A 146 -18.16 10.69 -1.39
CA LYS A 146 -19.19 11.69 -1.70
C LYS A 146 -19.20 12.86 -0.69
N LYS A 147 -19.07 12.58 0.61
CA LYS A 147 -18.98 13.63 1.65
C LYS A 147 -17.73 14.50 1.55
N LEU A 148 -16.62 13.92 1.10
CA LEU A 148 -15.34 14.61 1.00
C LEU A 148 -15.15 15.33 -0.35
N TYR A 149 -15.75 14.81 -1.43
CA TYR A 149 -15.57 15.24 -2.81
C TYR A 149 -15.89 16.73 -3.08
N PRO A 150 -17.05 17.28 -2.65
CA PRO A 150 -17.39 18.69 -2.94
C PRO A 150 -16.34 19.67 -2.42
N LYS A 151 -15.61 19.29 -1.39
CA LYS A 151 -14.53 20.08 -0.80
C LYS A 151 -13.20 19.99 -1.57
N THR A 152 -13.15 19.26 -2.69
CA THR A 152 -11.95 19.15 -3.54
C THR A 152 -11.89 20.21 -4.65
N LYS A 153 -12.89 21.08 -4.77
CA LYS A 153 -13.02 22.11 -5.85
C LYS A 153 -13.15 21.51 -7.25
N LEU A 154 -13.52 20.24 -7.38
CA LEU A 154 -13.81 19.64 -8.68
C LEU A 154 -15.21 20.04 -9.15
N LYS A 155 -15.35 20.36 -10.46
CA LYS A 155 -16.60 20.84 -11.05
C LYS A 155 -17.56 19.71 -11.46
N LYS A 156 -17.07 18.45 -11.52
CA LYS A 156 -17.88 17.31 -11.96
C LYS A 156 -18.63 16.66 -10.80
N PRO A 157 -19.83 16.09 -11.03
CA PRO A 157 -20.56 15.30 -10.03
C PRO A 157 -19.68 14.14 -9.51
N PHE A 158 -19.95 13.71 -8.27
CA PHE A 158 -19.30 12.55 -7.70
C PHE A 158 -19.86 11.27 -8.30
N GLU A 159 -19.00 10.52 -8.95
CA GLU A 159 -19.24 9.13 -9.34
C GLU A 159 -18.29 8.23 -8.56
N ALA A 160 -18.78 7.06 -8.11
CA ALA A 160 -17.98 6.22 -7.23
C ALA A 160 -16.67 5.73 -7.89
N ASP A 161 -16.64 5.60 -9.20
CA ASP A 161 -15.46 5.14 -9.97
C ASP A 161 -14.31 6.14 -10.01
N VAL A 162 -14.55 7.43 -9.70
CA VAL A 162 -13.46 8.40 -9.56
C VAL A 162 -12.52 8.02 -8.41
N LEU A 163 -12.97 7.18 -7.48
CA LEU A 163 -12.15 6.66 -6.38
C LEU A 163 -11.05 5.68 -6.84
N PHE A 164 -11.09 5.20 -8.08
CA PHE A 164 -9.99 4.43 -8.67
C PHE A 164 -8.87 5.33 -9.24
N GLN A 165 -9.07 6.64 -9.28
CA GLN A 165 -8.03 7.58 -9.70
C GLN A 165 -7.05 7.80 -8.53
N PRO A 166 -5.74 7.44 -8.68
CA PRO A 166 -4.78 7.46 -7.58
C PRO A 166 -4.70 8.79 -6.83
N ASP A 167 -4.49 9.88 -7.56
CA ASP A 167 -4.29 11.21 -6.96
C ASP A 167 -5.53 11.70 -6.21
N LEU A 168 -6.71 11.44 -6.76
CA LEU A 168 -7.97 11.80 -6.10
C LEU A 168 -8.21 10.93 -4.87
N ASN A 169 -7.97 9.63 -4.96
CA ASN A 169 -8.13 8.71 -3.85
C ASN A 169 -7.22 9.09 -2.68
N ILE A 170 -5.93 9.33 -2.95
CA ILE A 170 -4.96 9.79 -1.93
C ILE A 170 -5.40 11.13 -1.34
N ARG A 171 -5.80 12.10 -2.16
CA ARG A 171 -6.27 13.41 -1.69
C ARG A 171 -7.47 13.30 -0.75
N LEU A 172 -8.44 12.46 -1.07
CA LEU A 172 -9.64 12.24 -0.24
C LEU A 172 -9.29 11.45 1.03
N GLY A 173 -8.48 10.40 0.91
CA GLY A 173 -8.03 9.58 2.04
C GLY A 173 -7.22 10.39 3.05
N VAL A 174 -6.22 11.14 2.60
CA VAL A 174 -5.41 12.01 3.47
C VAL A 174 -6.28 13.10 4.13
N LYS A 175 -7.29 13.63 3.40
CA LYS A 175 -8.26 14.55 3.98
C LYS A 175 -9.06 13.89 5.10
N TYR A 176 -9.50 12.66 4.91
CA TYR A 176 -10.22 11.92 5.95
C TYR A 176 -9.33 11.65 7.16
N VAL A 177 -8.10 11.17 6.94
CA VAL A 177 -7.10 10.99 8.01
C VAL A 177 -6.86 12.31 8.77
N SER A 178 -6.72 13.44 8.08
CA SER A 178 -6.55 14.76 8.72
C SER A 178 -7.75 15.17 9.57
N GLN A 179 -8.99 14.84 9.15
CA GLN A 179 -10.19 15.09 9.97
C GLN A 179 -10.19 14.25 11.24
N LEU A 180 -9.82 12.97 11.12
CA LEU A 180 -9.69 12.07 12.27
C LEU A 180 -8.55 12.51 13.19
N ASN A 181 -7.41 12.95 12.62
CA ASN A 181 -6.27 13.49 13.37
C ASN A 181 -6.67 14.67 14.26
N LYS A 182 -7.41 15.63 13.70
CA LYS A 182 -7.96 16.76 14.47
C LYS A 182 -8.94 16.32 15.56
N ARG A 183 -9.80 15.33 15.23
CA ARG A 183 -10.82 14.84 16.16
C ARG A 183 -10.25 14.09 17.36
N PHE A 184 -9.13 13.39 17.15
CA PHE A 184 -8.55 12.49 18.16
C PHE A 184 -7.17 12.96 18.66
N GLY A 185 -6.87 14.24 18.53
CA GLY A 185 -5.67 14.85 19.11
C GLY A 185 -4.36 14.21 18.67
N GLY A 186 -4.26 13.70 17.44
CA GLY A 186 -3.05 13.07 16.94
C GLY A 186 -2.84 11.61 17.36
N ASN A 187 -3.73 11.00 18.15
CA ASN A 187 -3.57 9.61 18.57
C ASN A 187 -3.73 8.66 17.36
N GLY A 188 -2.61 8.09 16.90
CA GLY A 188 -2.56 7.22 15.72
C GLY A 188 -3.45 5.98 15.83
N THR A 189 -3.50 5.35 17.00
CA THR A 189 -4.36 4.18 17.26
C THR A 189 -5.84 4.54 17.12
N HIS A 190 -6.27 5.65 17.71
CA HIS A 190 -7.65 6.11 17.59
C HIS A 190 -8.03 6.48 16.15
N ILE A 191 -7.09 7.08 15.41
CA ILE A 191 -7.28 7.40 13.99
C ILE A 191 -7.49 6.11 13.20
N LEU A 192 -6.64 5.09 13.38
CA LEU A 192 -6.72 3.82 12.64
C LEU A 192 -7.98 3.03 12.96
N ILE A 193 -8.37 2.93 14.24
CA ILE A 193 -9.64 2.31 14.62
C ILE A 193 -10.81 3.01 13.94
N SER A 194 -10.79 4.35 13.97
CA SER A 194 -11.86 5.14 13.36
C SER A 194 -11.88 5.05 11.83
N TYR A 195 -10.72 4.90 11.23
CA TYR A 195 -10.60 4.72 9.79
C TYR A 195 -11.21 3.39 9.33
N ASN A 196 -10.86 2.30 10.01
CA ASN A 196 -11.27 0.95 9.66
C ASN A 196 -12.68 0.60 10.14
N ALA A 197 -13.00 0.84 11.42
CA ALA A 197 -14.28 0.46 12.03
C ALA A 197 -15.30 1.61 12.19
N GLY A 198 -14.84 2.84 12.01
CA GLY A 198 -15.67 4.04 12.16
C GLY A 198 -15.57 4.74 13.53
N PRO A 199 -15.71 6.08 13.55
CA PRO A 199 -15.52 6.87 14.77
C PRO A 199 -16.53 6.56 15.89
N HIS A 200 -17.73 6.08 15.56
CA HIS A 200 -18.74 5.69 16.52
C HIS A 200 -18.39 4.40 17.25
N VAL A 201 -17.71 3.47 16.56
CA VAL A 201 -17.21 2.22 17.17
C VAL A 201 -16.09 2.53 18.16
N LEU A 202 -15.14 3.38 17.77
CA LEU A 202 -14.10 3.82 18.70
C LEU A 202 -14.69 4.46 19.94
N LYS A 203 -15.71 5.35 19.81
CA LYS A 203 -16.36 5.97 20.97
C LYS A 203 -16.93 4.94 21.95
N LYS A 204 -17.54 3.85 21.45
CA LYS A 204 -18.03 2.74 22.29
C LYS A 204 -16.87 2.04 23.00
N TRP A 205 -15.77 1.80 22.31
CA TRP A 205 -14.61 1.10 22.88
C TRP A 205 -13.86 1.96 23.88
N LEU A 206 -13.74 3.27 23.66
CA LEU A 206 -13.17 4.19 24.64
C LEU A 206 -13.99 4.24 25.93
N LYS A 207 -15.33 4.21 25.83
CA LYS A 207 -16.20 4.12 27.03
C LYS A 207 -15.96 2.83 27.81
N ARG A 208 -15.67 1.73 27.12
CA ARG A 208 -15.50 0.40 27.76
C ARG A 208 -14.07 0.15 28.23
N PHE A 209 -13.07 0.57 27.46
CA PHE A 209 -11.66 0.22 27.63
C PHE A 209 -10.75 1.45 27.82
N GLY A 210 -11.28 2.68 27.76
CA GLY A 210 -10.47 3.90 27.81
C GLY A 210 -9.75 4.16 29.14
N HIS A 211 -10.07 3.38 30.18
CA HIS A 211 -9.35 3.37 31.45
C HIS A 211 -8.02 2.60 31.41
N LEU A 212 -7.79 1.82 30.34
CA LEU A 212 -6.54 1.11 30.14
C LEU A 212 -5.48 2.13 29.68
N ASN A 213 -4.55 2.44 30.58
CA ASN A 213 -3.48 3.43 30.32
C ASN A 213 -2.39 2.89 29.41
N ASP A 214 -2.26 1.56 29.28
CA ASP A 214 -1.31 0.92 28.40
C ASP A 214 -1.89 0.79 26.97
N LEU A 215 -1.17 1.34 26.00
CA LEU A 215 -1.61 1.37 24.60
C LEU A 215 -1.67 -0.03 23.98
N ASP A 216 -0.73 -0.90 24.35
CA ASP A 216 -0.68 -2.27 23.80
C ASP A 216 -1.82 -3.10 24.37
N VAL A 217 -2.12 -2.95 25.65
CA VAL A 217 -3.28 -3.59 26.31
C VAL A 217 -4.58 -3.07 25.68
N PHE A 218 -4.69 -1.77 25.41
CA PHE A 218 -5.85 -1.21 24.72
C PHE A 218 -6.01 -1.80 23.31
N ILE A 219 -4.92 -1.90 22.53
CA ILE A 219 -4.95 -2.48 21.18
C ILE A 219 -5.40 -3.95 21.23
N GLU A 220 -4.85 -4.75 22.18
CA GLU A 220 -5.24 -6.16 22.33
C GLU A 220 -6.71 -6.32 22.78
N SER A 221 -7.25 -5.33 23.49
CA SER A 221 -8.67 -5.32 23.93
C SER A 221 -9.66 -4.97 22.82
N ILE A 222 -9.20 -4.58 21.61
CA ILE A 222 -10.08 -4.29 20.47
C ILE A 222 -10.91 -5.53 20.11
N PRO A 223 -12.25 -5.49 20.20
CA PRO A 223 -13.08 -6.69 20.03
C PRO A 223 -13.10 -7.24 18.60
N TYR A 224 -12.92 -6.35 17.60
CA TYR A 224 -12.92 -6.76 16.19
C TYR A 224 -11.53 -7.24 15.79
N PRO A 225 -11.33 -8.56 15.53
CA PRO A 225 -10.02 -9.11 15.18
C PRO A 225 -9.41 -8.47 13.92
N GLU A 226 -10.26 -8.09 12.96
CA GLU A 226 -9.82 -7.40 11.74
C GLU A 226 -9.25 -6.02 12.08
N THR A 227 -9.97 -5.20 12.84
CA THR A 227 -9.53 -3.86 13.23
C THR A 227 -8.28 -3.91 14.10
N ARG A 228 -8.20 -4.88 15.02
CA ARG A 228 -7.00 -5.08 15.85
C ARG A 228 -5.77 -5.38 14.99
N ARG A 229 -5.87 -6.32 14.04
CA ARG A 229 -4.79 -6.62 13.10
C ARG A 229 -4.44 -5.42 12.21
N TYR A 230 -5.45 -4.70 11.74
CA TYR A 230 -5.29 -3.49 10.93
C TYR A 230 -4.42 -2.45 11.65
N VAL A 231 -4.77 -2.10 12.87
CA VAL A 231 -4.01 -1.13 13.69
C VAL A 231 -2.55 -1.57 13.84
N LYS A 232 -2.32 -2.81 14.25
CA LYS A 232 -0.96 -3.36 14.45
C LYS A 232 -0.15 -3.33 13.15
N HIS A 233 -0.75 -3.71 12.04
CA HIS A 233 -0.08 -3.74 10.74
C HIS A 233 0.27 -2.33 10.23
N VAL A 234 -0.64 -1.36 10.34
CA VAL A 234 -0.36 0.01 9.89
C VAL A 234 0.72 0.66 10.74
N LEU A 235 0.66 0.52 12.07
CA LEU A 235 1.70 1.05 12.96
C LEU A 235 3.07 0.43 12.69
N ARG A 236 3.13 -0.90 12.51
CA ARG A 236 4.35 -1.60 12.11
C ARG A 236 4.87 -1.08 10.75
N ASN A 237 3.99 -0.97 9.75
CA ASN A 237 4.37 -0.48 8.43
C ASN A 237 4.95 0.94 8.51
N ARG A 238 4.30 1.84 9.27
CA ARG A 238 4.82 3.20 9.53
C ARG A 238 6.22 3.17 10.14
N GLY A 239 6.45 2.32 11.14
CA GLY A 239 7.77 2.14 11.77
C GLY A 239 8.83 1.72 10.75
N ILE A 240 8.52 0.74 9.90
CA ILE A 240 9.44 0.27 8.85
C ILE A 240 9.73 1.39 7.84
N TYR A 241 8.73 2.17 7.39
CA TYR A 241 8.96 3.32 6.53
C TYR A 241 9.87 4.36 7.19
N ASN A 242 9.68 4.66 8.47
CA ASN A 242 10.56 5.55 9.22
C ASN A 242 12.00 5.04 9.21
N THR A 243 12.23 3.77 9.54
CA THR A 243 13.57 3.16 9.54
C THR A 243 14.25 3.20 8.17
N LEU A 244 13.48 2.97 7.09
CA LEU A 244 14.03 2.89 5.73
C LEU A 244 14.30 4.26 5.08
N TYR A 245 13.58 5.31 5.47
CA TYR A 245 13.50 6.54 4.69
C TYR A 245 13.67 7.84 5.50
N SER A 246 13.68 7.79 6.84
CA SER A 246 14.08 8.97 7.61
C SER A 246 15.57 9.21 7.45
N PRO A 247 16.01 10.48 7.37
CA PRO A 247 17.42 10.81 7.47
C PRO A 247 17.99 10.27 8.78
N SER A 248 19.15 9.59 8.71
CA SER A 248 19.97 9.27 9.87
C SER A 248 20.53 10.52 10.51
#